data_5d5dfb30d52b64e2c71395fa047d11e5
#
_entry.id   5d5dfb30d52b64e2c71395fa047d11e5
#
_cell.length_a   1.000
_cell.length_b   1.000
_cell.length_c   1.000
_cell.angle_alpha   90.00
_cell.angle_beta   90.00
_cell.angle_gamma   90.00
#
_symmetry.space_group_name_H-M   'P 1'
#
loop_
_entity.id
_entity.type
_entity.pdbx_description
1 polymer ?
#
loop_
_entity_poly.entity_id
_entity_poly.type
_entity_poly.pdbx_seq_one_letter_code
_entity_poly.pdbx_strand_id
1 'polypeptide(L)'
;MHGKGDLIQSHGVYRKLRSFQTAQQVYDATVVFCKRFVDPRSRTRDQMVQAARSGVQNIAEGSMASATSKKTELKLTGVARASLEELLLDYEDFLRQRGLRIWDKNSREALAVRGKRLTAKSDRSDRSDQSDGSDGSDASDPYCIATAPPEIAANTLICLINQASYLLGRQLQTLEQQFLSEGGFTERLYRQRTSHRG
;
A
#
# COMPACT_ATOMS: atom_id res chain seq x y z
N MET A 1 -13.25 38.08 -6.06
CA MET A 1 -11.93 37.41 -6.19
C MET A 1 -12.18 35.95 -6.38
N HIS A 2 -12.22 35.45 -7.61
CA HIS A 2 -12.39 34.02 -7.91
C HIS A 2 -11.01 33.37 -7.85
N GLY A 3 -10.85 32.45 -6.90
CA GLY A 3 -9.62 31.68 -6.79
C GLY A 3 -9.36 30.91 -8.10
N LYS A 4 -8.20 31.16 -8.73
CA LYS A 4 -7.68 30.35 -9.83
C LYS A 4 -7.55 28.92 -9.31
N GLY A 5 -8.49 28.04 -9.68
CA GLY A 5 -8.34 26.61 -9.47
C GLY A 5 -7.13 26.15 -10.28
N ASP A 6 -6.08 25.71 -9.59
CA ASP A 6 -4.92 25.13 -10.24
C ASP A 6 -5.36 23.95 -11.11
N LEU A 7 -5.12 24.05 -12.41
CA LEU A 7 -5.40 22.98 -13.39
C LEU A 7 -4.60 21.70 -13.09
N ILE A 8 -3.44 21.86 -12.47
CA ILE A 8 -2.53 20.78 -12.12
C ILE A 8 -2.41 20.73 -10.61
N GLN A 9 -3.00 19.71 -10.00
CA GLN A 9 -2.85 19.46 -8.57
C GLN A 9 -1.41 19.05 -8.24
N SER A 10 -0.92 19.49 -7.07
CA SER A 10 0.43 19.23 -6.57
C SER A 10 0.76 17.73 -6.61
N HIS A 11 1.93 17.39 -7.17
CA HIS A 11 2.44 16.02 -7.33
C HIS A 11 3.07 15.50 -6.03
N GLY A 12 3.02 14.19 -5.80
CA GLY A 12 3.89 13.54 -4.82
C GLY A 12 3.29 13.29 -3.43
N VAL A 13 1.98 13.44 -3.25
CA VAL A 13 1.32 13.19 -1.95
C VAL A 13 1.15 11.69 -1.65
N TYR A 14 1.49 10.78 -2.58
CA TYR A 14 1.31 9.34 -2.41
C TYR A 14 1.98 8.78 -1.16
N ARG A 15 3.13 9.34 -0.73
CA ARG A 15 3.84 8.92 0.49
C ARG A 15 2.99 9.10 1.76
N LYS A 16 2.01 10.00 1.74
CA LYS A 16 1.06 10.24 2.84
C LYS A 16 -0.17 9.32 2.76
N LEU A 17 -0.38 8.65 1.64
CA LEU A 17 -1.49 7.71 1.49
C LEU A 17 -1.28 6.48 2.39
N ARG A 18 -2.27 6.18 3.21
CA ARG A 18 -2.22 4.99 4.07
C ARG A 18 -2.13 3.69 3.25
N SER A 19 -2.78 3.64 2.09
CA SER A 19 -2.67 2.52 1.15
C SER A 19 -1.22 2.30 0.69
N PHE A 20 -0.51 3.38 0.34
CA PHE A 20 0.90 3.32 -0.03
C PHE A 20 1.77 2.84 1.14
N GLN A 21 1.61 3.44 2.31
CA GLN A 21 2.41 3.09 3.50
C GLN A 21 2.22 1.63 3.91
N THR A 22 0.96 1.14 3.87
CA THR A 22 0.67 -0.27 4.17
C THR A 22 1.26 -1.20 3.11
N ALA A 23 1.12 -0.87 1.81
CA ALA A 23 1.71 -1.66 0.73
C ALA A 23 3.25 -1.66 0.80
N GLN A 24 3.89 -0.54 1.18
CA GLN A 24 5.34 -0.47 1.41
C GLN A 24 5.77 -1.43 2.53
N GLN A 25 5.04 -1.47 3.64
CA GLN A 25 5.33 -2.43 4.72
C GLN A 25 5.14 -3.88 4.27
N VAL A 26 4.10 -4.16 3.49
CA VAL A 26 3.92 -5.49 2.87
C VAL A 26 5.12 -5.86 2.01
N TYR A 27 5.62 -4.94 1.18
CA TYR A 27 6.78 -5.20 0.33
C TYR A 27 8.04 -5.47 1.15
N ASP A 28 8.36 -4.61 2.10
CA ASP A 28 9.56 -4.75 2.93
C ASP A 28 9.52 -6.07 3.74
N ALA A 29 8.37 -6.38 4.34
CA ALA A 29 8.15 -7.61 5.08
C ALA A 29 8.16 -8.86 4.17
N THR A 30 7.67 -8.77 2.92
CA THR A 30 7.73 -9.86 1.94
C THR A 30 9.18 -10.21 1.58
N VAL A 31 10.04 -9.21 1.40
CA VAL A 31 11.47 -9.43 1.14
C VAL A 31 12.12 -10.21 2.28
N VAL A 32 11.84 -9.83 3.54
CA VAL A 32 12.34 -10.52 4.75
C VAL A 32 11.78 -11.95 4.82
N PHE A 33 10.47 -12.12 4.61
CA PHE A 33 9.81 -13.43 4.62
C PHE A 33 10.40 -14.37 3.57
N CYS A 34 10.53 -13.92 2.33
CA CYS A 34 11.06 -14.71 1.23
C CYS A 34 12.52 -15.13 1.48
N LYS A 35 13.34 -14.24 2.09
CA LYS A 35 14.72 -14.56 2.46
C LYS A 35 14.80 -15.68 3.49
N ARG A 36 13.81 -15.76 4.39
CA ARG A 36 13.81 -16.73 5.50
C ARG A 36 13.17 -18.07 5.15
N PHE A 37 12.10 -18.07 4.36
CA PHE A 37 11.19 -19.21 4.28
C PHE A 37 10.96 -19.74 2.87
N VAL A 38 11.42 -19.05 1.83
CA VAL A 38 11.24 -19.49 0.43
C VAL A 38 12.61 -19.80 -0.17
N ASP A 39 12.69 -20.97 -0.84
CA ASP A 39 13.94 -21.41 -1.49
C ASP A 39 14.47 -20.30 -2.42
N PRO A 40 15.75 -19.90 -2.28
CA PRO A 40 16.38 -18.90 -3.15
C PRO A 40 16.30 -19.19 -4.65
N ARG A 41 16.17 -20.48 -5.02
CA ARG A 41 16.06 -20.94 -6.40
C ARG A 41 14.62 -21.04 -6.88
N SER A 42 13.64 -20.83 -6.00
CA SER A 42 12.24 -20.94 -6.34
C SER A 42 11.79 -19.70 -7.12
N ARG A 43 11.16 -19.92 -8.25
CA ARG A 43 10.49 -18.86 -9.02
C ARG A 43 9.39 -18.14 -8.21
N THR A 44 8.75 -18.85 -7.30
CA THR A 44 7.74 -18.27 -6.39
C THR A 44 8.31 -17.12 -5.57
N ARG A 45 9.58 -17.21 -5.14
CA ARG A 45 10.24 -16.12 -4.42
C ARG A 45 10.24 -14.82 -5.23
N ASP A 46 10.64 -14.89 -6.49
CA ASP A 46 10.70 -13.72 -7.36
C ASP A 46 9.31 -13.20 -7.68
N GLN A 47 8.33 -14.08 -7.87
CA GLN A 47 6.93 -13.72 -8.10
C GLN A 47 6.33 -12.99 -6.89
N MET A 48 6.50 -13.50 -5.66
CA MET A 48 6.02 -12.85 -4.43
C MET A 48 6.63 -11.45 -4.26
N VAL A 49 7.96 -11.32 -4.42
CA VAL A 49 8.64 -10.02 -4.30
C VAL A 49 8.18 -9.06 -5.39
N GLN A 50 8.01 -9.55 -6.63
CA GLN A 50 7.54 -8.75 -7.75
C GLN A 50 6.09 -8.30 -7.58
N ALA A 51 5.19 -9.17 -7.09
CA ALA A 51 3.80 -8.82 -6.81
C ALA A 51 3.71 -7.73 -5.71
N ALA A 52 4.46 -7.89 -4.62
CA ALA A 52 4.53 -6.88 -3.57
C ALA A 52 5.06 -5.53 -4.08
N ARG A 53 6.16 -5.55 -4.85
CA ARG A 53 6.75 -4.36 -5.47
C ARG A 53 5.79 -3.68 -6.46
N SER A 54 5.11 -4.47 -7.29
CA SER A 54 4.11 -3.97 -8.25
C SER A 54 2.96 -3.25 -7.54
N GLY A 55 2.48 -3.79 -6.42
CA GLY A 55 1.48 -3.11 -5.58
C GLY A 55 1.90 -1.69 -5.20
N VAL A 56 3.11 -1.54 -4.63
CA VAL A 56 3.66 -0.23 -4.21
C VAL A 56 3.82 0.72 -5.39
N GLN A 57 4.44 0.26 -6.49
CA GLN A 57 4.76 1.11 -7.63
C GLN A 57 3.50 1.63 -8.32
N ASN A 58 2.49 0.77 -8.53
CA ASN A 58 1.26 1.19 -9.19
C ASN A 58 0.46 2.20 -8.34
N ILE A 59 0.53 2.16 -7.00
CA ILE A 59 -0.05 3.22 -6.15
C ILE A 59 0.66 4.55 -6.39
N ALA A 60 2.00 4.54 -6.41
CA ALA A 60 2.79 5.75 -6.63
C ALA A 60 2.55 6.35 -8.01
N GLU A 61 2.63 5.53 -9.06
CA GLU A 61 2.42 5.93 -10.45
C GLU A 61 0.99 6.45 -10.68
N GLY A 62 -0.02 5.77 -10.12
CA GLY A 62 -1.41 6.20 -10.17
C GLY A 62 -1.59 7.59 -9.55
N SER A 63 -1.03 7.79 -8.36
CA SER A 63 -1.07 9.10 -7.69
C SER A 63 -0.33 10.19 -8.47
N MET A 64 0.79 9.87 -9.11
CA MET A 64 1.49 10.84 -9.98
C MET A 64 0.70 11.16 -11.25
N ALA A 65 0.01 10.19 -11.83
CA ALA A 65 -0.84 10.39 -13.00
C ALA A 65 -2.14 11.17 -12.69
N SER A 66 -2.53 11.28 -11.43
CA SER A 66 -3.81 11.88 -10.98
C SER A 66 -4.02 13.31 -11.49
N ALA A 67 -2.94 14.07 -11.63
CA ALA A 67 -2.97 15.46 -12.11
C ALA A 67 -3.43 15.59 -13.58
N THR A 68 -3.11 14.60 -14.41
CA THR A 68 -3.35 14.64 -15.85
C THR A 68 -4.39 13.65 -16.33
N SER A 69 -4.60 12.53 -15.62
CA SER A 69 -5.52 11.47 -16.04
C SER A 69 -6.11 10.72 -14.86
N LYS A 70 -7.32 11.07 -14.46
CA LYS A 70 -8.10 10.30 -13.46
C LYS A 70 -8.37 8.85 -13.90
N LYS A 71 -8.53 8.62 -15.20
CA LYS A 71 -8.70 7.27 -15.75
C LYS A 71 -7.45 6.41 -15.53
N THR A 72 -6.26 6.99 -15.70
CA THR A 72 -4.99 6.30 -15.45
C THR A 72 -4.80 6.02 -13.96
N GLU A 73 -5.13 6.98 -13.09
CA GLU A 73 -5.12 6.78 -11.64
C GLU A 73 -6.01 5.62 -11.21
N LEU A 74 -7.26 5.57 -11.67
CA LEU A 74 -8.19 4.47 -11.42
C LEU A 74 -7.61 3.12 -11.87
N LYS A 75 -7.10 3.07 -13.13
CA LYS A 75 -6.53 1.84 -13.69
C LYS A 75 -5.35 1.34 -12.85
N LEU A 76 -4.39 2.21 -12.54
CA LEU A 76 -3.18 1.82 -11.80
C LEU A 76 -3.49 1.43 -10.35
N THR A 77 -4.42 2.13 -9.69
CA THR A 77 -4.91 1.72 -8.35
C THR A 77 -5.57 0.34 -8.39
N GLY A 78 -6.31 0.03 -9.45
CA GLY A 78 -6.87 -1.30 -9.68
C GLY A 78 -5.80 -2.37 -9.88
N VAL A 79 -4.76 -2.08 -10.67
CA VAL A 79 -3.60 -2.98 -10.88
C VAL A 79 -2.84 -3.21 -9.58
N ALA A 80 -2.63 -2.17 -8.78
CA ALA A 80 -2.00 -2.30 -7.46
C ALA A 80 -2.76 -3.29 -6.56
N ARG A 81 -4.08 -3.17 -6.52
CA ARG A 81 -4.94 -4.09 -5.76
C ARG A 81 -4.84 -5.52 -6.30
N ALA A 82 -4.89 -5.72 -7.62
CA ALA A 82 -4.76 -7.05 -8.22
C ALA A 82 -3.42 -7.71 -7.88
N SER A 83 -2.32 -6.95 -7.92
CA SER A 83 -0.99 -7.45 -7.54
C SER A 83 -0.92 -7.88 -6.07
N LEU A 84 -1.59 -7.16 -5.17
CA LEU A 84 -1.67 -7.56 -3.76
C LEU A 84 -2.56 -8.79 -3.53
N GLU A 85 -3.62 -8.97 -4.31
CA GLU A 85 -4.46 -10.17 -4.26
C GLU A 85 -3.69 -11.41 -4.78
N GLU A 86 -2.86 -11.26 -5.82
CA GLU A 86 -1.94 -12.31 -6.27
C GLU A 86 -0.98 -12.72 -5.15
N LEU A 87 -0.36 -11.75 -4.49
CA LEU A 87 0.53 -12.00 -3.35
C LEU A 87 -0.21 -12.67 -2.18
N LEU A 88 -1.47 -12.32 -1.93
CA LEU A 88 -2.30 -12.96 -0.91
C LEU A 88 -2.43 -14.47 -1.15
N LEU A 89 -2.73 -14.85 -2.39
CA LEU A 89 -2.83 -16.26 -2.79
C LEU A 89 -1.51 -17.00 -2.58
N ASP A 90 -0.37 -16.38 -2.87
CA ASP A 90 0.95 -16.99 -2.62
C ASP A 90 1.17 -17.30 -1.13
N TYR A 91 0.74 -16.41 -0.21
CA TYR A 91 0.83 -16.65 1.24
C TYR A 91 -0.13 -17.73 1.72
N GLU A 92 -1.35 -17.77 1.21
CA GLU A 92 -2.34 -18.80 1.51
C GLU A 92 -1.82 -20.16 1.03
N ASP A 93 -1.25 -20.24 -0.17
CA ASP A 93 -0.62 -21.44 -0.71
C ASP A 93 0.61 -21.87 0.09
N PHE A 94 1.43 -20.93 0.54
CA PHE A 94 2.56 -21.23 1.42
C PHE A 94 2.12 -21.93 2.69
N LEU A 95 1.07 -21.45 3.35
CA LEU A 95 0.50 -22.06 4.56
C LEU A 95 -0.13 -23.42 4.27
N ARG A 96 -0.97 -23.49 3.23
CA ARG A 96 -1.68 -24.71 2.83
C ARG A 96 -0.71 -25.84 2.49
N GLN A 97 0.33 -25.58 1.70
CA GLN A 97 1.32 -26.59 1.28
C GLN A 97 2.15 -27.13 2.44
N ARG A 98 2.25 -26.39 3.54
CA ARG A 98 2.99 -26.79 4.75
C ARG A 98 2.10 -27.32 5.87
N GLY A 99 0.78 -27.42 5.64
CA GLY A 99 -0.18 -27.82 6.67
C GLY A 99 -0.26 -26.85 7.83
N LEU A 100 0.10 -25.56 7.61
CA LEU A 100 0.04 -24.52 8.61
C LEU A 100 -1.35 -23.86 8.62
N ARG A 101 -1.76 -23.37 9.79
CA ARG A 101 -3.09 -22.78 9.98
C ARG A 101 -3.16 -21.41 9.34
N ILE A 102 -4.26 -21.13 8.62
CA ILE A 102 -4.68 -19.79 8.22
C ILE A 102 -5.55 -19.24 9.34
N TRP A 103 -5.27 -18.02 9.81
CA TRP A 103 -6.06 -17.40 10.87
C TRP A 103 -7.42 -16.95 10.36
N ASP A 104 -8.45 -17.20 11.17
CA ASP A 104 -9.74 -16.58 10.95
C ASP A 104 -9.62 -15.06 11.09
N LYS A 105 -10.36 -14.32 10.25
CA LYS A 105 -10.35 -12.85 10.25
C LYS A 105 -10.69 -12.23 11.61
N ASN A 106 -11.44 -12.93 12.45
CA ASN A 106 -11.86 -12.48 13.77
C ASN A 106 -11.05 -13.12 14.91
N SER A 107 -10.00 -13.91 14.57
CA SER A 107 -9.13 -14.47 15.60
C SER A 107 -8.41 -13.38 16.39
N ARG A 108 -8.05 -13.68 17.62
CA ARG A 108 -7.34 -12.75 18.51
C ARG A 108 -6.04 -12.24 17.88
N GLU A 109 -5.33 -13.12 17.19
CA GLU A 109 -4.06 -12.82 16.51
C GLU A 109 -4.27 -11.86 15.34
N ALA A 110 -5.26 -12.13 14.48
CA ALA A 110 -5.59 -11.25 13.35
C ALA A 110 -6.08 -9.88 13.82
N LEU A 111 -6.86 -9.83 14.90
CA LEU A 111 -7.32 -8.58 15.51
C LEU A 111 -6.14 -7.78 16.09
N ALA A 112 -5.18 -8.46 16.74
CA ALA A 112 -4.00 -7.81 17.29
C ALA A 112 -3.13 -7.16 16.19
N VAL A 113 -2.92 -7.85 15.06
CA VAL A 113 -2.20 -7.28 13.90
C VAL A 113 -2.93 -6.05 13.35
N ARG A 114 -4.25 -6.13 13.17
CA ARG A 114 -5.06 -5.00 12.65
C ARG A 114 -5.15 -3.83 13.60
N GLY A 115 -5.04 -4.07 14.91
CA GLY A 115 -5.05 -3.04 15.95
C GLY A 115 -3.73 -2.28 16.05
N LYS A 116 -2.62 -2.82 15.54
CA LYS A 116 -1.35 -2.08 15.49
C LYS A 116 -1.50 -0.92 14.51
N ARG A 117 -1.52 0.30 15.05
CA ARG A 117 -1.51 1.50 14.22
C ARG A 117 -0.15 1.58 13.51
N LEU A 118 -0.20 1.90 12.21
CA LEU A 118 0.94 2.49 11.53
C LEU A 118 1.30 3.75 12.30
N THR A 119 2.31 3.70 13.15
CA THR A 119 2.96 4.91 13.63
C THR A 119 3.63 5.49 12.41
N ALA A 120 2.96 6.44 11.75
CA ALA A 120 3.63 7.30 10.81
C ALA A 120 4.89 7.80 11.53
N LYS A 121 6.06 7.65 10.91
CA LYS A 121 7.18 8.53 11.19
C LYS A 121 6.68 9.92 10.80
N SER A 122 5.97 10.58 11.73
CA SER A 122 5.73 12.00 11.64
C SER A 122 7.10 12.65 11.67
N ASP A 123 7.36 13.46 10.67
CA ASP A 123 8.42 14.44 10.57
C ASP A 123 9.25 14.60 11.85
N ARG A 124 10.36 13.87 11.93
CA ARG A 124 11.49 14.22 12.76
C ARG A 124 12.51 14.96 11.89
N SER A 125 12.08 16.04 11.29
CA SER A 125 12.96 17.17 10.99
C SER A 125 12.65 18.23 12.02
N ASP A 126 13.43 18.27 13.04
CA ASP A 126 13.71 19.26 14.07
C ASP A 126 13.57 18.68 15.48
N ARG A 127 14.65 18.05 15.90
CA ARG A 127 15.17 18.17 17.26
C ARG A 127 16.56 17.57 17.31
N SER A 128 17.53 18.48 17.38
CA SER A 128 18.89 18.25 17.82
C SER A 128 18.93 17.70 19.25
N ASP A 129 19.87 16.74 19.46
CA ASP A 129 20.51 16.36 20.70
C ASP A 129 19.68 15.97 21.93
N GLN A 130 19.69 14.68 22.29
CA GLN A 130 20.42 14.21 23.49
C GLN A 130 20.29 12.70 23.66
N SER A 131 21.42 12.11 24.01
CA SER A 131 21.79 10.77 24.35
C SER A 131 20.88 10.09 25.40
N ASP A 132 20.73 8.83 25.28
CA ASP A 132 21.02 7.69 26.15
C ASP A 132 19.97 6.60 26.19
N GLY A 133 20.41 5.34 26.14
CA GLY A 133 19.79 4.20 26.81
C GLY A 133 18.94 3.27 25.93
N SER A 134 19.61 2.30 25.30
CA SER A 134 19.20 0.89 25.11
C SER A 134 17.71 0.56 25.35
N ASP A 135 16.95 0.40 24.28
CA ASP A 135 16.12 -0.78 24.07
C ASP A 135 15.95 -0.99 22.56
N GLY A 136 16.64 -2.01 22.05
CA GLY A 136 16.73 -2.30 20.62
C GLY A 136 15.47 -2.98 20.07
N SER A 137 14.31 -2.37 20.18
CA SER A 137 13.18 -2.71 19.35
C SER A 137 13.39 -2.03 18.00
N ASP A 138 13.87 -2.83 17.04
CA ASP A 138 14.14 -2.41 15.67
C ASP A 138 12.89 -1.74 15.10
N ALA A 139 12.91 -0.40 15.03
CA ALA A 139 11.79 0.42 14.53
C ALA A 139 11.47 0.11 13.04
N SER A 140 12.24 -0.78 12.42
CA SER A 140 12.09 -1.23 11.03
C SER A 140 11.15 -2.44 10.86
N ASP A 141 10.92 -3.26 11.93
CA ASP A 141 10.06 -4.46 11.86
C ASP A 141 8.99 -4.46 12.97
N PRO A 142 7.95 -3.62 12.87
CA PRO A 142 6.92 -3.51 13.90
C PRO A 142 6.07 -4.78 14.08
N TYR A 143 6.18 -5.73 13.16
CA TYR A 143 5.44 -6.99 13.18
C TYR A 143 6.30 -8.22 13.49
N CYS A 144 7.59 -8.01 13.78
CA CYS A 144 8.56 -9.05 14.11
C CYS A 144 8.68 -10.13 13.02
N ILE A 145 8.55 -9.79 11.75
CA ILE A 145 8.66 -10.73 10.63
C ILE A 145 10.07 -11.37 10.59
N ALA A 146 11.09 -10.62 11.00
CA ALA A 146 12.47 -11.09 11.04
C ALA A 146 12.70 -12.23 12.04
N THR A 147 11.87 -12.39 13.07
CA THR A 147 12.05 -13.37 14.14
C THR A 147 10.89 -14.35 14.29
N ALA A 148 9.68 -13.99 13.82
CA ALA A 148 8.48 -14.81 13.95
C ALA A 148 8.60 -16.19 13.27
N PRO A 149 7.94 -17.24 13.79
CA PRO A 149 7.76 -18.51 13.08
C PRO A 149 7.04 -18.31 11.73
N PRO A 150 7.22 -19.24 10.75
CA PRO A 150 6.68 -19.09 9.40
C PRO A 150 5.15 -18.93 9.36
N GLU A 151 4.42 -19.64 10.22
CA GLU A 151 2.96 -19.52 10.33
C GLU A 151 2.53 -18.11 10.76
N ILE A 152 3.17 -17.58 11.81
CA ILE A 152 2.86 -16.25 12.35
C ILE A 152 3.24 -15.17 11.33
N ALA A 153 4.42 -15.29 10.72
CA ALA A 153 4.89 -14.32 9.72
C ALA A 153 3.96 -14.26 8.49
N ALA A 154 3.59 -15.44 7.94
CA ALA A 154 2.70 -15.50 6.78
C ALA A 154 1.30 -14.95 7.10
N ASN A 155 0.70 -15.35 8.22
CA ASN A 155 -0.62 -14.84 8.62
C ASN A 155 -0.62 -13.33 8.92
N THR A 156 0.46 -12.82 9.48
CA THR A 156 0.64 -11.38 9.69
C THR A 156 0.64 -10.64 8.35
N LEU A 157 1.37 -11.16 7.35
CA LEU A 157 1.40 -10.58 6.01
C LEU A 157 0.04 -10.68 5.30
N ILE A 158 -0.69 -11.78 5.45
CA ILE A 158 -2.09 -11.89 5.00
C ILE A 158 -2.96 -10.78 5.61
N CYS A 159 -2.83 -10.50 6.91
CA CYS A 159 -3.57 -9.42 7.55
C CYS A 159 -3.20 -8.03 6.97
N LEU A 160 -1.92 -7.76 6.73
CA LEU A 160 -1.45 -6.49 6.17
C LEU A 160 -1.89 -6.31 4.71
N ILE A 161 -1.83 -7.37 3.91
CA ILE A 161 -2.31 -7.37 2.51
C ILE A 161 -3.80 -7.05 2.47
N ASN A 162 -4.60 -7.72 3.30
CA ASN A 162 -6.04 -7.44 3.41
C ASN A 162 -6.32 -5.99 3.83
N GLN A 163 -5.51 -5.39 4.71
CA GLN A 163 -5.64 -3.98 5.07
C GLN A 163 -5.31 -3.07 3.88
N ALA A 164 -4.24 -3.35 3.13
CA ALA A 164 -3.86 -2.59 1.96
C ALA A 164 -4.95 -2.68 0.86
N SER A 165 -5.44 -3.88 0.56
CA SER A 165 -6.53 -4.13 -0.40
C SER A 165 -7.82 -3.40 -0.01
N TYR A 166 -8.17 -3.39 1.28
CA TYR A 166 -9.32 -2.63 1.78
C TYR A 166 -9.15 -1.13 1.55
N LEU A 167 -7.98 -0.57 1.88
CA LEU A 167 -7.68 0.85 1.69
C LEU A 167 -7.71 1.23 0.20
N LEU A 168 -7.17 0.39 -0.68
CA LEU A 168 -7.23 0.57 -2.12
C LEU A 168 -8.67 0.49 -2.65
N GLY A 169 -9.48 -0.43 -2.14
CA GLY A 169 -10.91 -0.52 -2.47
C GLY A 169 -11.66 0.76 -2.13
N ARG A 170 -11.41 1.35 -0.95
CA ARG A 170 -11.97 2.64 -0.55
C ARG A 170 -11.49 3.80 -1.44
N GLN A 171 -10.20 3.79 -1.80
CA GLN A 171 -9.62 4.78 -2.69
C GLN A 171 -10.25 4.69 -4.09
N LEU A 172 -10.41 3.49 -4.64
CA LEU A 172 -11.08 3.28 -5.93
C LEU A 172 -12.50 3.82 -5.94
N GLN A 173 -13.29 3.53 -4.92
CA GLN A 173 -14.66 4.06 -4.81
C GLN A 173 -14.69 5.59 -4.81
N THR A 174 -13.78 6.24 -4.08
CA THR A 174 -13.67 7.69 -4.05
C THR A 174 -13.27 8.26 -5.41
N LEU A 175 -12.27 7.66 -6.07
CA LEU A 175 -11.80 8.07 -7.40
C LEU A 175 -12.88 7.90 -8.48
N GLU A 176 -13.65 6.81 -8.40
CA GLU A 176 -14.76 6.54 -9.30
C GLU A 176 -15.87 7.60 -9.15
N GLN A 177 -16.26 7.92 -7.92
CA GLN A 177 -17.23 8.99 -7.65
C GLN A 177 -16.75 10.36 -8.15
N GLN A 178 -15.47 10.69 -7.91
CA GLN A 178 -14.88 11.93 -8.43
C GLN A 178 -14.86 11.97 -9.95
N PHE A 179 -14.52 10.85 -10.61
CA PHE A 179 -14.50 10.75 -12.06
C PHE A 179 -15.89 10.95 -12.66
N LEU A 180 -16.93 10.37 -12.05
CA LEU A 180 -18.31 10.50 -12.49
C LEU A 180 -18.87 11.93 -12.28
N SER A 181 -18.51 12.59 -11.18
CA SER A 181 -19.02 13.94 -10.85
C SER A 181 -18.28 15.07 -11.54
N GLU A 182 -16.95 14.99 -11.65
CA GLU A 182 -16.11 16.06 -12.16
C GLU A 182 -15.71 15.87 -13.63
N GLY A 183 -15.80 14.64 -14.14
CA GLY A 183 -15.29 14.24 -15.44
C GLY A 183 -13.76 14.14 -15.48
N GLY A 184 -13.23 13.82 -16.65
CA GLY A 184 -11.79 13.73 -16.90
C GLY A 184 -11.11 15.07 -17.07
N PHE A 185 -9.79 15.07 -17.21
CA PHE A 185 -8.97 16.27 -17.44
C PHE A 185 -9.42 17.02 -18.71
N THR A 186 -9.71 16.31 -19.80
CA THR A 186 -10.15 16.88 -21.07
C THR A 186 -11.47 17.64 -20.93
N GLU A 187 -12.42 17.10 -20.16
CA GLU A 187 -13.72 17.75 -19.92
C GLU A 187 -13.59 18.99 -19.05
N ARG A 188 -12.73 18.94 -18.01
CA ARG A 188 -12.41 20.13 -17.20
C ARG A 188 -11.73 21.21 -18.01
N LEU A 189 -10.77 20.84 -18.86
CA LEU A 189 -10.09 21.77 -19.76
C LEU A 189 -11.07 22.41 -20.74
N TYR A 190 -11.99 21.64 -21.32
CA TYR A 190 -13.03 22.15 -22.20
C TYR A 190 -13.94 23.17 -21.50
N ARG A 191 -14.44 22.83 -20.31
CA ARG A 191 -15.28 23.75 -19.49
C ARG A 191 -14.55 25.05 -19.18
N GLN A 192 -13.28 25.02 -18.81
CA GLN A 192 -12.51 26.24 -18.55
C GLN A 192 -12.27 27.06 -19.79
N ARG A 193 -11.95 26.43 -20.94
CA ARG A 193 -11.80 27.15 -22.21
C ARG A 193 -13.08 27.86 -22.64
N THR A 194 -14.22 27.22 -22.45
CA THR A 194 -15.53 27.79 -22.78
C THR A 194 -15.87 28.95 -21.88
N SER A 195 -15.59 28.88 -20.58
CA SER A 195 -15.82 29.95 -19.62
C SER A 195 -14.89 31.17 -19.79
N HIS A 196 -13.74 31.01 -20.45
CA HIS A 196 -12.83 32.13 -20.78
C HIS A 196 -13.13 32.82 -22.13
N ARG A 197 -14.03 32.24 -22.95
CA ARG A 197 -14.39 32.78 -24.25
C ARG A 197 -15.72 33.55 -24.25
N GLY A 198 -16.50 33.48 -23.17
CA GLY A 198 -17.70 34.25 -22.91
C GLY A 198 -17.42 35.38 -21.94
#